data_637f22851977a3301ce92d956f22a876
#
_entry.id   637f22851977a3301ce92d956f22a876
#
_cell.length_a   1.000
_cell.length_b   1.000
_cell.length_c   1.000
_cell.angle_alpha   90.00
_cell.angle_beta   90.00
_cell.angle_gamma   90.00
#
_symmetry.space_group_name_H-M   'P 1'
#
loop_
_entity.id
_entity.type
_entity.pdbx_description
1 polymer ?
#
loop_
_entity_poly.entity_id
_entity_poly.type
_entity_poly.pdbx_seq_one_letter_code
_entity_poly.pdbx_strand_id
1 'polypeptide(L)'
;MKNVKLLVGFLCLFSGYVAAAPASGEKEVASAVDHLTQAMLHKNITALKALTAENLTYGHSSGKVQDKTDFIADIETGKSAFKTLEMQNQTINVSGDVALVRNHFSAQALKGTEVVPTEIENFQIWQKKSGQWLLVGRQAFRI
;
A
#
# COMPACT_ATOMS: atom_id res chain seq x y z
N MET A 1 -8.22 51.55 -54.06
CA MET A 1 -8.43 50.12 -53.77
C MET A 1 -7.61 49.81 -52.56
N LYS A 2 -8.23 49.58 -51.40
CA LYS A 2 -7.52 49.31 -50.10
C LYS A 2 -7.48 47.83 -49.88
N ASN A 3 -6.29 47.23 -49.84
CA ASN A 3 -6.07 45.82 -49.56
C ASN A 3 -6.15 45.62 -48.04
N VAL A 4 -7.19 44.92 -47.53
CA VAL A 4 -7.31 44.44 -46.18
C VAL A 4 -6.62 43.08 -46.07
N LYS A 5 -5.47 43.00 -45.40
CA LYS A 5 -4.81 41.75 -45.03
C LYS A 5 -5.49 41.19 -43.79
N LEU A 6 -6.22 40.07 -43.95
CA LEU A 6 -6.82 39.31 -42.87
C LEU A 6 -5.71 38.49 -42.18
N LEU A 7 -5.38 38.85 -40.96
CA LEU A 7 -4.44 38.14 -40.13
C LEU A 7 -5.20 37.04 -39.36
N VAL A 8 -5.09 35.77 -39.78
CA VAL A 8 -5.68 34.65 -39.08
C VAL A 8 -4.74 34.26 -37.97
N GLY A 9 -5.08 34.64 -36.74
CA GLY A 9 -4.36 34.23 -35.54
C GLY A 9 -4.70 32.76 -35.19
N PHE A 10 -3.72 31.90 -35.29
CA PHE A 10 -3.81 30.48 -34.88
C PHE A 10 -3.65 30.41 -33.37
N LEU A 11 -4.76 30.27 -32.63
CA LEU A 11 -4.78 30.12 -31.19
C LEU A 11 -4.49 28.62 -30.83
N CYS A 12 -3.25 28.29 -30.54
CA CYS A 12 -2.88 26.98 -30.01
C CYS A 12 -3.37 26.82 -28.57
N LEU A 13 -4.46 26.10 -28.37
CA LEU A 13 -4.92 25.65 -27.08
C LEU A 13 -3.98 24.54 -26.57
N PHE A 14 -3.01 24.90 -25.75
CA PHE A 14 -2.26 23.93 -24.97
C PHE A 14 -3.17 23.38 -23.87
N SER A 15 -3.80 22.22 -24.11
CA SER A 15 -4.45 21.44 -23.05
C SER A 15 -3.35 20.84 -22.15
N GLY A 16 -2.97 21.58 -21.13
CA GLY A 16 -2.09 21.06 -20.10
C GLY A 16 -2.80 19.94 -19.34
N TYR A 17 -2.29 18.72 -19.41
CA TYR A 17 -2.67 17.63 -18.49
C TYR A 17 -2.18 18.00 -17.09
N VAL A 18 -3.06 18.58 -16.29
CA VAL A 18 -2.81 18.74 -14.85
C VAL A 18 -3.07 17.36 -14.23
N ALA A 19 -2.01 16.63 -13.94
CA ALA A 19 -2.11 15.45 -13.08
C ALA A 19 -2.65 15.93 -11.72
N ALA A 20 -3.85 15.49 -11.34
CA ALA A 20 -4.42 15.84 -10.05
C ALA A 20 -3.50 15.34 -8.94
N ALA A 21 -3.16 16.22 -7.99
CA ALA A 21 -2.44 15.80 -6.79
C ALA A 21 -3.28 14.75 -6.05
N PRO A 22 -2.67 13.69 -5.46
CA PRO A 22 -3.41 12.67 -4.76
C PRO A 22 -4.27 13.30 -3.65
N ALA A 23 -5.52 12.84 -3.53
CA ALA A 23 -6.45 13.31 -2.52
C ALA A 23 -5.86 13.10 -1.12
N SER A 24 -6.26 13.91 -0.13
CA SER A 24 -5.73 13.82 1.25
C SER A 24 -5.84 12.40 1.82
N GLY A 25 -6.95 11.69 1.56
CA GLY A 25 -7.16 10.31 1.98
C GLY A 25 -6.15 9.31 1.41
N GLU A 26 -5.74 9.46 0.15
CA GLU A 26 -4.73 8.59 -0.45
C GLU A 26 -3.36 8.76 0.20
N LYS A 27 -2.98 9.97 0.57
CA LYS A 27 -1.73 10.26 1.31
C LYS A 27 -1.75 9.66 2.70
N GLU A 28 -2.88 9.75 3.40
CA GLU A 28 -3.05 9.14 4.73
C GLU A 28 -2.91 7.60 4.65
N VAL A 29 -3.55 6.96 3.66
CA VAL A 29 -3.44 5.52 3.44
C VAL A 29 -2.03 5.13 3.05
N ALA A 30 -1.37 5.86 2.16
CA ALA A 30 0.03 5.62 1.79
C ALA A 30 0.94 5.65 3.01
N SER A 31 0.76 6.63 3.90
CA SER A 31 1.49 6.72 5.16
C SER A 31 1.20 5.52 6.08
N ALA A 32 -0.06 5.08 6.17
CA ALA A 32 -0.42 3.90 6.98
C ALA A 32 0.22 2.61 6.44
N VAL A 33 0.28 2.43 5.12
CA VAL A 33 0.98 1.30 4.48
C VAL A 33 2.47 1.34 4.76
N ASP A 34 3.10 2.52 4.68
CA ASP A 34 4.53 2.67 4.99
C ASP A 34 4.80 2.36 6.47
N HIS A 35 4.01 2.90 7.39
CA HIS A 35 4.14 2.60 8.83
C HIS A 35 3.98 1.10 9.12
N LEU A 36 3.03 0.42 8.46
CA LEU A 36 2.88 -1.03 8.59
C LEU A 36 4.14 -1.77 8.08
N THR A 37 4.66 -1.35 6.93
CA THR A 37 5.87 -1.93 6.32
C THR A 37 7.07 -1.79 7.24
N GLN A 38 7.30 -0.60 7.79
CA GLN A 38 8.37 -0.34 8.75
C GLN A 38 8.17 -1.12 10.06
N ALA A 39 6.92 -1.22 10.56
CA ALA A 39 6.61 -1.99 11.75
C ALA A 39 6.87 -3.49 11.56
N MET A 40 6.60 -4.05 10.39
CA MET A 40 6.95 -5.43 10.03
C MET A 40 8.47 -5.62 9.95
N LEU A 41 9.17 -4.73 9.26
CA LEU A 41 10.62 -4.80 9.05
C LEU A 41 11.38 -4.74 10.38
N HIS A 42 10.98 -3.83 11.28
CA HIS A 42 11.65 -3.58 12.56
C HIS A 42 11.02 -4.29 13.77
N LYS A 43 10.05 -5.18 13.54
CA LYS A 43 9.33 -5.93 14.60
C LYS A 43 8.72 -5.01 15.67
N ASN A 44 8.16 -3.88 15.25
CA ASN A 44 7.49 -2.95 16.16
C ASN A 44 6.07 -3.46 16.47
N ILE A 45 5.97 -4.30 17.48
CA ILE A 45 4.72 -4.99 17.87
C ILE A 45 3.63 -3.99 18.29
N THR A 46 4.01 -2.91 18.98
CA THR A 46 3.06 -1.86 19.39
C THR A 46 2.44 -1.18 18.17
N ALA A 47 3.25 -0.82 17.17
CA ALA A 47 2.76 -0.23 15.93
C ALA A 47 1.90 -1.23 15.12
N LEU A 48 2.28 -2.51 15.04
CA LEU A 48 1.48 -3.54 14.38
C LEU A 48 0.10 -3.68 15.02
N LYS A 49 0.02 -3.68 16.36
CA LYS A 49 -1.25 -3.71 17.09
C LYS A 49 -2.13 -2.50 16.79
N ALA A 50 -1.53 -1.31 16.70
CA ALA A 50 -2.23 -0.06 16.43
C ALA A 50 -2.71 0.08 14.97
N LEU A 51 -2.01 -0.52 14.00
CA LEU A 51 -2.29 -0.42 12.57
C LEU A 51 -3.22 -1.52 12.04
N THR A 52 -3.51 -2.55 12.82
CA THR A 52 -4.35 -3.69 12.42
C THR A 52 -5.66 -3.72 13.18
N ALA A 53 -6.76 -3.98 12.47
CA ALA A 53 -8.09 -4.13 13.07
C ALA A 53 -8.21 -5.46 13.81
N GLU A 54 -9.08 -5.52 14.83
CA GLU A 54 -9.33 -6.76 15.58
C GLU A 54 -9.86 -7.90 14.70
N ASN A 55 -10.60 -7.56 13.66
CA ASN A 55 -11.16 -8.49 12.68
C ASN A 55 -10.27 -8.64 11.43
N LEU A 56 -8.96 -8.40 11.53
CA LEU A 56 -8.03 -8.62 10.42
C LEU A 56 -8.13 -10.06 9.89
N THR A 57 -8.18 -10.19 8.58
CA THR A 57 -7.98 -11.45 7.88
C THR A 57 -6.83 -11.30 6.88
N TYR A 58 -5.85 -12.19 6.96
CA TYR A 58 -4.69 -12.18 6.07
C TYR A 58 -4.52 -13.54 5.39
N GLY A 59 -4.77 -13.59 4.08
CA GLY A 59 -4.51 -14.74 3.23
C GLY A 59 -3.10 -14.71 2.65
N HIS A 60 -2.33 -15.75 2.87
CA HIS A 60 -1.00 -15.95 2.31
C HIS A 60 -1.06 -16.57 0.91
N SER A 61 -0.02 -16.39 0.11
CA SER A 61 0.11 -17.01 -1.22
C SER A 61 0.16 -18.55 -1.18
N SER A 62 0.36 -19.14 0.00
CA SER A 62 0.29 -20.58 0.24
C SER A 62 -1.13 -21.10 0.53
N GLY A 63 -2.12 -20.21 0.65
CA GLY A 63 -3.48 -20.54 1.07
C GLY A 63 -3.70 -20.51 2.59
N LYS A 64 -2.64 -20.32 3.41
CA LYS A 64 -2.80 -20.11 4.86
C LYS A 64 -3.55 -18.81 5.12
N VAL A 65 -4.50 -18.82 6.05
CA VAL A 65 -5.19 -17.63 6.54
C VAL A 65 -4.83 -17.39 7.99
N GLN A 66 -4.57 -16.15 8.35
CA GLN A 66 -4.24 -15.70 9.70
C GLN A 66 -5.19 -14.59 10.14
N ASP A 67 -5.45 -14.55 11.43
CA ASP A 67 -6.04 -13.39 12.10
C ASP A 67 -4.94 -12.40 12.58
N LYS A 68 -5.36 -11.34 13.26
CA LYS A 68 -4.45 -10.35 13.85
C LYS A 68 -3.43 -10.96 14.81
N THR A 69 -3.88 -11.86 15.67
CA THR A 69 -3.04 -12.49 16.71
C THR A 69 -1.94 -13.30 16.06
N ASP A 70 -2.30 -14.17 15.13
CA ASP A 70 -1.36 -15.01 14.40
C ASP A 70 -0.37 -14.19 13.57
N PHE A 71 -0.86 -13.16 12.86
CA PHE A 71 -0.02 -12.26 12.06
C PHE A 71 1.06 -11.58 12.91
N ILE A 72 0.68 -11.02 14.07
CA ILE A 72 1.60 -10.33 14.96
C ILE A 72 2.56 -11.33 15.62
N ALA A 73 2.08 -12.47 16.07
CA ALA A 73 2.90 -13.51 16.70
C ALA A 73 3.98 -14.06 15.75
N ASP A 74 3.68 -14.24 14.46
CA ASP A 74 4.66 -14.69 13.47
C ASP A 74 5.80 -13.66 13.30
N ILE A 75 5.53 -12.36 13.43
CA ILE A 75 6.57 -11.32 13.39
C ILE A 75 7.34 -11.24 14.71
N GLU A 76 6.63 -11.25 15.84
CA GLU A 76 7.22 -11.17 17.17
C GLU A 76 8.22 -12.31 17.43
N THR A 77 7.83 -13.53 17.09
CA THR A 77 8.67 -14.73 17.26
C THR A 77 9.78 -14.86 16.20
N GLY A 78 9.74 -14.05 15.15
CA GLY A 78 10.70 -14.11 14.04
C GLY A 78 10.41 -15.20 13.02
N LYS A 79 9.25 -15.86 13.08
CA LYS A 79 8.80 -16.81 12.06
C LYS A 79 8.55 -16.08 10.73
N SER A 80 8.09 -14.81 10.80
CA SER A 80 8.11 -13.86 9.71
C SER A 80 9.10 -12.74 10.04
N ALA A 81 10.26 -12.74 9.39
CA ALA A 81 11.31 -11.76 9.59
C ALA A 81 11.91 -11.36 8.24
N PHE A 82 12.39 -10.11 8.15
CA PHE A 82 12.87 -9.54 6.90
C PHE A 82 14.20 -8.81 7.13
N LYS A 83 15.13 -9.00 6.19
CA LYS A 83 16.34 -8.19 6.08
C LYS A 83 16.04 -6.88 5.35
N THR A 84 15.23 -6.97 4.28
CA THR A 84 14.66 -5.82 3.55
C THR A 84 13.21 -6.09 3.24
N LEU A 85 12.40 -5.04 3.17
CA LEU A 85 10.99 -5.10 2.82
C LEU A 85 10.57 -3.79 2.17
N GLU A 86 10.00 -3.88 0.96
CA GLU A 86 9.51 -2.74 0.19
C GLU A 86 8.15 -3.04 -0.41
N MET A 87 7.30 -2.01 -0.47
CA MET A 87 6.04 -2.03 -1.22
C MET A 87 6.22 -1.20 -2.49
N GLN A 88 6.28 -1.86 -3.64
CA GLN A 88 6.54 -1.24 -4.93
C GLN A 88 5.26 -1.15 -5.76
N ASN A 89 5.23 -0.30 -6.80
CA ASN A 89 4.13 -0.17 -7.76
C ASN A 89 2.76 0.02 -7.08
N GLN A 90 2.72 0.81 -6.01
CA GLN A 90 1.53 0.97 -5.19
C GLN A 90 0.46 1.79 -5.89
N THR A 91 -0.78 1.26 -5.88
CA THR A 91 -1.99 1.98 -6.25
C THR A 91 -2.96 2.01 -5.06
N ILE A 92 -3.60 3.16 -4.86
CA ILE A 92 -4.54 3.39 -3.77
C ILE A 92 -5.85 3.95 -4.36
N ASN A 93 -6.97 3.38 -3.94
CA ASN A 93 -8.30 3.88 -4.27
C ASN A 93 -9.08 4.07 -2.97
N VAL A 94 -9.46 5.31 -2.66
CA VAL A 94 -10.19 5.66 -1.44
C VAL A 94 -11.65 5.92 -1.78
N SER A 95 -12.56 5.28 -1.06
CA SER A 95 -14.00 5.49 -1.14
C SER A 95 -14.58 5.64 0.27
N GLY A 96 -14.82 6.87 0.69
CA GLY A 96 -15.26 7.18 2.06
C GLY A 96 -14.24 6.70 3.10
N ASP A 97 -14.67 5.83 3.99
CA ASP A 97 -13.85 5.27 5.06
C ASP A 97 -13.18 3.94 4.69
N VAL A 98 -13.17 3.57 3.41
CA VAL A 98 -12.52 2.35 2.90
C VAL A 98 -11.48 2.72 1.86
N ALA A 99 -10.35 2.06 1.91
CA ALA A 99 -9.31 2.14 0.89
C ALA A 99 -8.89 0.76 0.40
N LEU A 100 -8.75 0.64 -0.92
CA LEU A 100 -8.24 -0.53 -1.60
C LEU A 100 -6.81 -0.22 -2.06
N VAL A 101 -5.86 -1.04 -1.66
CA VAL A 101 -4.45 -0.88 -1.97
C VAL A 101 -3.94 -2.12 -2.69
N ARG A 102 -3.25 -1.92 -3.80
CA ARG A 102 -2.47 -2.96 -4.48
C ARG A 102 -1.02 -2.56 -4.51
N ASN A 103 -0.15 -3.48 -4.23
CA ASN A 103 1.29 -3.28 -4.36
C ASN A 103 2.03 -4.60 -4.58
N HIS A 104 3.24 -4.48 -5.09
CA HIS A 104 4.19 -5.56 -5.18
C HIS A 104 5.04 -5.58 -3.90
N PHE A 105 5.01 -6.69 -3.18
CA PHE A 105 5.79 -6.94 -1.98
C PHE A 105 7.12 -7.57 -2.38
N SER A 106 8.19 -6.81 -2.24
CA SER A 106 9.56 -7.24 -2.50
C SER A 106 10.33 -7.33 -1.18
N ALA A 107 10.86 -8.49 -0.84
CA ALA A 107 11.55 -8.70 0.41
C ALA A 107 12.73 -9.67 0.30
N GLN A 108 13.69 -9.49 1.18
CA GLN A 108 14.64 -10.51 1.59
C GLN A 108 14.15 -11.09 2.92
N ALA A 109 13.37 -12.16 2.86
CA ALA A 109 12.86 -12.84 4.05
C ALA A 109 13.97 -13.64 4.75
N LEU A 110 13.91 -13.70 6.07
CA LEU A 110 14.86 -14.48 6.89
C LEU A 110 14.20 -15.79 7.32
N LYS A 111 14.86 -16.92 7.03
CA LYS A 111 14.52 -18.24 7.54
C LYS A 111 15.70 -18.76 8.35
N GLY A 112 15.71 -18.47 9.66
CA GLY A 112 16.89 -18.65 10.48
C GLY A 112 18.04 -17.75 9.98
N THR A 113 19.12 -18.36 9.51
CA THR A 113 20.27 -17.65 8.91
C THR A 113 20.19 -17.50 7.39
N GLU A 114 19.22 -18.16 6.75
CA GLU A 114 19.04 -18.10 5.29
C GLU A 114 18.27 -16.85 4.89
N VAL A 115 18.74 -16.19 3.82
CA VAL A 115 18.05 -15.08 3.15
C VAL A 115 17.32 -15.61 1.94
N VAL A 116 15.98 -15.48 1.92
CA VAL A 116 15.13 -15.97 0.85
C VAL A 116 14.46 -14.80 0.14
N PRO A 117 14.80 -14.53 -1.14
CA PRO A 117 14.08 -13.54 -1.93
C PRO A 117 12.59 -13.90 -2.04
N THR A 118 11.74 -12.92 -1.78
CA THR A 118 10.29 -13.11 -1.76
C THR A 118 9.63 -12.00 -2.56
N GLU A 119 8.97 -12.38 -3.65
CA GLU A 119 8.24 -11.47 -4.54
C GLU A 119 6.80 -11.95 -4.64
N ILE A 120 5.87 -11.14 -4.20
CA ILE A 120 4.43 -11.44 -4.19
C ILE A 120 3.60 -10.19 -4.43
N GLU A 121 2.43 -10.37 -5.04
CA GLU A 121 1.43 -9.33 -5.14
C GLU A 121 0.57 -9.30 -3.88
N ASN A 122 0.22 -8.09 -3.44
CA ASN A 122 -0.68 -7.86 -2.34
C ASN A 122 -1.92 -7.09 -2.77
N PHE A 123 -3.05 -7.51 -2.24
CA PHE A 123 -4.25 -6.71 -2.17
C PHE A 123 -4.58 -6.45 -0.70
N GLN A 124 -4.75 -5.18 -0.32
CA GLN A 124 -5.04 -4.76 1.05
C GLN A 124 -6.33 -3.95 1.09
N ILE A 125 -7.08 -4.12 2.16
CA ILE A 125 -8.28 -3.37 2.47
C ILE A 125 -8.04 -2.66 3.80
N TRP A 126 -8.17 -1.34 3.76
CA TRP A 126 -8.03 -0.46 4.91
C TRP A 126 -9.35 0.20 5.23
N GLN A 127 -9.65 0.36 6.52
CA GLN A 127 -10.85 1.03 7.01
C GLN A 127 -10.47 2.14 7.98
N LYS A 128 -11.04 3.34 7.77
CA LYS A 128 -10.86 4.47 8.68
C LYS A 128 -11.81 4.32 9.87
N LYS A 129 -11.26 4.24 11.08
CA LYS A 129 -12.01 4.20 12.35
C LYS A 129 -11.44 5.23 13.30
N SER A 130 -12.28 6.09 13.85
CA SER A 130 -11.86 7.15 14.79
C SER A 130 -10.67 7.96 14.27
N GLY A 131 -10.68 8.29 12.98
CA GLY A 131 -9.64 9.09 12.33
C GLY A 131 -8.36 8.33 11.96
N GLN A 132 -8.28 7.02 12.20
CA GLN A 132 -7.11 6.18 11.90
C GLN A 132 -7.43 5.11 10.85
N TRP A 133 -6.51 4.91 9.90
CA TRP A 133 -6.60 3.84 8.94
C TRP A 133 -6.06 2.54 9.56
N LEU A 134 -6.91 1.50 9.56
CA LEU A 134 -6.59 0.16 10.09
C LEU A 134 -6.66 -0.87 8.97
N LEU A 135 -5.69 -1.76 8.90
CA LEU A 135 -5.72 -2.90 8.00
C LEU A 135 -6.78 -3.91 8.46
N VAL A 136 -7.80 -4.15 7.63
CA VAL A 136 -8.87 -5.12 7.89
C VAL A 136 -8.75 -6.38 7.03
N GLY A 137 -8.08 -6.29 5.90
CA GLY A 137 -7.87 -7.42 5.01
C GLY A 137 -6.56 -7.32 4.25
N ARG A 138 -5.91 -8.46 4.04
CA ARG A 138 -4.75 -8.61 3.17
C ARG A 138 -4.79 -9.95 2.47
N GLN A 139 -4.55 -9.96 1.16
CA GLN A 139 -4.38 -11.18 0.39
C GLN A 139 -3.09 -11.09 -0.39
N ALA A 140 -2.17 -12.01 -0.12
CA ALA A 140 -0.96 -12.21 -0.90
C ALA A 140 -1.22 -13.30 -1.97
N PHE A 141 -0.68 -13.10 -3.16
CA PHE A 141 -0.77 -14.07 -4.26
C PHE A 141 0.47 -14.01 -5.15
N ARG A 142 0.71 -15.08 -5.89
CA ARG A 142 1.78 -15.16 -6.90
C ARG A 142 1.18 -15.04 -8.29
N ILE A 143 1.92 -14.42 -9.19
CA ILE A 143 1.62 -14.37 -10.63
C ILE A 143 2.37 -15.52 -11.30
#